data_91ed9cf572761292aa9f282e98271093
#
_entry.id   91ed9cf572761292aa9f282e98271093
#
_cell.length_a   1.000
_cell.length_b   1.000
_cell.length_c   1.000
_cell.angle_alpha   90.00
_cell.angle_beta   90.00
_cell.angle_gamma   90.00
#
_symmetry.space_group_name_H-M   'P 1'
#
loop_
_entity.id
_entity.type
_entity.pdbx_description
1 polymer ?
#
loop_
_entity_poly.entity_id
_entity_poly.type
_entity_poly.pdbx_seq_one_letter_code
_entity_poly.pdbx_strand_id
1 'polypeptide(L)'
;LIVRAAKNTWWVWGSAVSIVFAAVLSMLFPVYVAPLFNTYTPMEQGELRDSILAMAQANGVPATDVMVYDRSRQTNSISANVSGFGPTTRISLADTLLERGSPEAVRAVMGHEIGHYVLRHNISGLLLNSIVILFTFAAVHFLFRALAKNERWGIRDISDPAGLPLIMAIIAAIGIVTSPMQRNLTRFNELQADMFGLNAAREPDGFAEA
;
A
#
# COMPACT_ATOMS: atom_id res chain seq x y z
N LEU A 1 0.17 -18.98 -20.35
CA LEU A 1 -0.77 -18.68 -21.44
C LEU A 1 -0.35 -17.43 -22.21
N ILE A 2 -0.17 -16.27 -21.60
CA ILE A 2 0.18 -14.98 -22.27
C ILE A 2 1.49 -15.09 -23.06
N VAL A 3 2.56 -15.65 -22.46
CA VAL A 3 3.87 -15.81 -23.12
C VAL A 3 3.79 -16.61 -24.42
N ARG A 4 2.95 -17.66 -24.46
CA ARG A 4 2.78 -18.50 -25.65
C ARG A 4 1.90 -17.85 -26.72
N ALA A 5 0.88 -17.07 -26.30
CA ALA A 5 -0.07 -16.42 -27.21
C ALA A 5 0.52 -15.15 -27.85
N ALA A 6 1.32 -14.37 -27.09
CA ALA A 6 1.82 -13.06 -27.48
C ALA A 6 3.36 -13.01 -27.45
N LYS A 7 4.03 -13.89 -28.21
CA LYS A 7 5.49 -14.16 -28.18
C LYS A 7 6.41 -12.92 -28.06
N ASN A 8 6.09 -11.82 -28.71
CA ASN A 8 6.90 -10.60 -28.70
C ASN A 8 6.35 -9.50 -27.78
N THR A 9 5.05 -9.52 -27.46
CA THR A 9 4.35 -8.48 -26.70
C THR A 9 3.82 -8.98 -25.34
N TRP A 10 4.19 -10.20 -24.93
CA TRP A 10 3.74 -10.82 -23.68
C TRP A 10 4.03 -9.94 -22.46
N TRP A 11 5.15 -9.21 -22.48
CA TRP A 11 5.56 -8.32 -21.39
C TRP A 11 4.63 -7.12 -21.24
N VAL A 12 4.09 -6.60 -22.34
CA VAL A 12 3.09 -5.51 -22.32
C VAL A 12 1.79 -6.01 -21.70
N TRP A 13 1.30 -7.16 -22.15
CA TRP A 13 0.07 -7.75 -21.62
C TRP A 13 0.24 -8.22 -20.16
N GLY A 14 1.39 -8.83 -19.87
CA GLY A 14 1.72 -9.24 -18.50
C GLY A 14 1.77 -8.06 -17.53
N SER A 15 2.43 -6.98 -17.90
CA SER A 15 2.46 -5.77 -17.07
C SER A 15 1.07 -5.12 -16.95
N ALA A 16 0.31 -5.01 -18.04
CA ALA A 16 -1.03 -4.42 -18.01
C ALA A 16 -1.96 -5.21 -17.06
N VAL A 17 -2.00 -6.53 -17.18
CA VAL A 17 -2.80 -7.39 -16.30
C VAL A 17 -2.34 -7.25 -14.84
N SER A 18 -1.02 -7.24 -14.59
CA SER A 18 -0.48 -7.10 -13.22
C SER A 18 -0.81 -5.74 -12.60
N ILE A 19 -0.74 -4.65 -13.37
CA ILE A 19 -1.09 -3.30 -12.92
C ILE A 19 -2.58 -3.22 -12.60
N VAL A 20 -3.44 -3.70 -13.50
CA VAL A 20 -4.89 -3.71 -13.26
C VAL A 20 -5.23 -4.57 -12.03
N PHE A 21 -4.62 -5.74 -11.91
CA PHE A 21 -4.82 -6.61 -10.75
C PHE A 21 -4.39 -5.93 -9.44
N ALA A 22 -3.20 -5.30 -9.42
CA ALA A 22 -2.72 -4.55 -8.26
C ALA A 22 -3.65 -3.40 -7.88
N ALA A 23 -4.15 -2.63 -8.87
CA ALA A 23 -5.09 -1.55 -8.64
C ALA A 23 -6.43 -2.06 -8.08
N VAL A 24 -7.00 -3.08 -8.70
CA VAL A 24 -8.25 -3.71 -8.23
C VAL A 24 -8.08 -4.28 -6.82
N LEU A 25 -6.99 -5.00 -6.58
CA LEU A 25 -6.71 -5.58 -5.27
C LEU A 25 -6.56 -4.49 -4.19
N SER A 26 -5.83 -3.39 -4.48
CA SER A 26 -5.68 -2.29 -3.53
C SER A 26 -7.01 -1.62 -3.16
N MET A 27 -7.96 -1.57 -4.09
CA MET A 27 -9.30 -1.03 -3.84
C MET A 27 -10.21 -2.01 -3.08
N LEU A 28 -10.15 -3.29 -3.43
CA LEU A 28 -11.03 -4.31 -2.85
C LEU A 28 -10.53 -4.82 -1.50
N PHE A 29 -9.22 -4.80 -1.26
CA PHE A 29 -8.62 -5.36 -0.06
C PHE A 29 -9.23 -4.83 1.24
N PRO A 30 -9.31 -3.50 1.50
CA PRO A 30 -9.83 -2.96 2.75
C PRO A 30 -11.33 -3.24 2.95
N VAL A 31 -12.08 -3.42 1.86
CA VAL A 31 -13.53 -3.58 1.91
C VAL A 31 -13.95 -5.05 2.02
N TYR A 32 -13.28 -5.94 1.29
CA TYR A 32 -13.70 -7.35 1.17
C TYR A 32 -12.72 -8.33 1.79
N VAL A 33 -11.42 -8.04 1.75
CA VAL A 33 -10.40 -9.00 2.21
C VAL A 33 -10.08 -8.79 3.70
N ALA A 34 -9.88 -7.55 4.13
CA ALA A 34 -9.56 -7.24 5.52
C ALA A 34 -10.63 -7.74 6.52
N PRO A 35 -11.96 -7.67 6.22
CA PRO A 35 -12.99 -8.22 7.10
C PRO A 35 -13.02 -9.75 7.23
N LEU A 36 -12.31 -10.48 6.37
CA LEU A 36 -12.16 -11.93 6.52
C LEU A 36 -11.18 -12.29 7.65
N PHE A 37 -10.30 -11.37 8.00
CA PHE A 37 -9.24 -11.58 9.01
C PHE A 37 -9.50 -10.84 10.32
N ASN A 38 -10.35 -9.82 10.30
CA ASN A 38 -10.62 -8.97 11.45
C ASN A 38 -12.12 -8.70 11.58
N THR A 39 -12.59 -8.62 12.82
CA THR A 39 -13.94 -8.19 13.14
C THR A 39 -13.95 -6.66 13.30
N TYR A 40 -14.83 -5.99 12.59
CA TYR A 40 -14.99 -4.53 12.65
C TYR A 40 -16.26 -4.19 13.41
N THR A 41 -16.14 -3.37 14.46
CA THR A 41 -17.26 -2.86 15.25
C THR A 41 -17.25 -1.33 15.22
N PRO A 42 -18.42 -0.67 15.20
CA PRO A 42 -18.46 0.79 15.37
C PRO A 42 -17.80 1.20 16.68
N MET A 43 -17.01 2.26 16.65
CA MET A 43 -16.43 2.84 17.85
C MET A 43 -17.55 3.40 18.75
N GLU A 44 -17.45 3.21 20.06
CA GLU A 44 -18.40 3.78 21.02
C GLU A 44 -18.48 5.31 20.88
N GLN A 45 -19.69 5.82 21.11
CA GLN A 45 -19.91 7.27 21.08
C GLN A 45 -19.14 7.94 22.24
N GLY A 46 -18.48 9.05 21.92
CA GLY A 46 -17.69 9.77 22.91
C GLY A 46 -16.81 10.84 22.27
N GLU A 47 -16.20 11.66 23.11
CA GLU A 47 -15.40 12.81 22.69
C GLU A 47 -14.28 12.44 21.70
N LEU A 48 -13.59 11.33 21.92
CA LEU A 48 -12.50 10.89 21.04
C LEU A 48 -13.02 10.55 19.64
N ARG A 49 -14.12 9.77 19.53
CA ARG A 49 -14.74 9.46 18.25
C ARG A 49 -15.19 10.71 17.50
N ASP A 50 -15.85 11.62 18.22
CA ASP A 50 -16.39 12.84 17.64
C ASP A 50 -15.25 13.78 17.17
N SER A 51 -14.16 13.86 17.93
CA SER A 51 -12.98 14.64 17.57
C SER A 51 -12.30 14.09 16.29
N ILE A 52 -12.18 12.75 16.15
CA ILE A 52 -11.64 12.10 14.96
C ILE A 52 -12.52 12.40 13.74
N LEU A 53 -13.84 12.26 13.87
CA LEU A 53 -14.77 12.55 12.77
C LEU A 53 -14.75 14.03 12.39
N ALA A 54 -14.72 14.94 13.36
CA ALA A 54 -14.62 16.37 13.10
C ALA A 54 -13.32 16.71 12.35
N MET A 55 -12.19 16.14 12.77
CA MET A 55 -10.90 16.33 12.10
C MET A 55 -10.94 15.80 10.66
N ALA A 56 -11.50 14.61 10.44
CA ALA A 56 -11.64 14.02 9.11
C ALA A 56 -12.50 14.89 8.19
N GLN A 57 -13.68 15.32 8.67
CA GLN A 57 -14.61 16.16 7.92
C GLN A 57 -14.03 17.55 7.61
N ALA A 58 -13.33 18.16 8.57
CA ALA A 58 -12.65 19.45 8.39
C ALA A 58 -11.59 19.39 7.27
N ASN A 59 -11.02 18.21 7.03
CA ASN A 59 -10.02 17.97 5.99
C ASN A 59 -10.59 17.31 4.73
N GLY A 60 -11.93 17.32 4.55
CA GLY A 60 -12.60 16.84 3.34
C GLY A 60 -12.64 15.32 3.18
N VAL A 61 -12.41 14.56 4.26
CA VAL A 61 -12.56 13.10 4.25
C VAL A 61 -14.04 12.75 4.46
N PRO A 62 -14.71 12.07 3.52
CA PRO A 62 -16.15 11.80 3.58
C PRO A 62 -16.50 10.60 4.47
N ALA A 63 -15.79 10.43 5.61
CA ALA A 63 -16.08 9.38 6.56
C ALA A 63 -17.27 9.76 7.44
N THR A 64 -18.19 8.82 7.61
CA THR A 64 -19.40 8.97 8.43
C THR A 64 -19.30 8.24 9.76
N ASP A 65 -18.35 7.31 9.87
CA ASP A 65 -18.16 6.50 11.08
C ASP A 65 -16.70 6.14 11.31
N VAL A 66 -16.40 5.76 12.56
CA VAL A 66 -15.10 5.24 12.98
C VAL A 66 -15.31 3.81 13.45
N MET A 67 -14.52 2.89 12.87
CA MET A 67 -14.58 1.46 13.18
C MET A 67 -13.39 1.06 14.02
N VAL A 68 -13.59 0.14 14.94
CA VAL A 68 -12.54 -0.54 15.69
C VAL A 68 -12.42 -1.98 15.21
N TYR A 69 -11.20 -2.49 15.01
CA TYR A 69 -10.98 -3.86 14.61
C TYR A 69 -10.03 -4.59 15.57
N ASP A 70 -10.24 -5.88 15.73
CA ASP A 70 -9.62 -6.80 16.68
C ASP A 70 -8.20 -7.23 16.31
N ARG A 71 -7.27 -6.28 16.15
CA ARG A 71 -5.86 -6.52 15.80
C ARG A 71 -5.12 -7.29 16.88
N SER A 72 -5.48 -7.10 18.16
CA SER A 72 -4.87 -7.78 19.31
C SER A 72 -4.85 -9.32 19.18
N ARG A 73 -5.78 -9.88 18.40
CA ARG A 73 -5.79 -11.33 18.10
C ARG A 73 -4.60 -11.81 17.28
N GLN A 74 -3.93 -10.92 16.55
CA GLN A 74 -2.87 -11.26 15.60
C GLN A 74 -1.51 -10.72 16.03
N THR A 75 -1.48 -9.51 16.59
CA THR A 75 -0.25 -8.80 16.96
C THR A 75 -0.53 -7.72 18.00
N ASN A 76 0.53 -7.32 18.70
CA ASN A 76 0.49 -6.21 19.63
C ASN A 76 0.82 -4.84 19.02
N SER A 77 1.05 -4.78 17.71
CA SER A 77 1.38 -3.51 17.06
C SER A 77 0.16 -2.58 16.97
N ILE A 78 0.36 -1.32 17.24
CA ILE A 78 -0.65 -0.28 17.01
C ILE A 78 -0.84 -0.07 15.50
N SER A 79 -2.06 0.30 15.09
CA SER A 79 -2.36 0.62 13.68
C SER A 79 -3.65 1.39 13.58
N ALA A 80 -3.71 2.26 12.61
CA ALA A 80 -4.92 2.91 12.13
C ALA A 80 -4.86 3.04 10.61
N ASN A 81 -5.97 3.31 9.96
CA ASN A 81 -5.99 3.63 8.54
C ASN A 81 -7.27 4.39 8.14
N VAL A 82 -7.15 5.18 7.09
CA VAL A 82 -8.27 5.74 6.33
C VAL A 82 -8.29 5.08 4.97
N SER A 83 -9.32 4.32 4.66
CA SER A 83 -9.41 3.50 3.45
C SER A 83 -10.75 3.67 2.75
N GLY A 84 -10.81 3.25 1.47
CA GLY A 84 -12.00 3.39 0.64
C GLY A 84 -11.96 4.64 -0.25
N PHE A 85 -13.01 4.82 -1.06
CA PHE A 85 -13.15 5.93 -2.00
C PHE A 85 -14.58 6.49 -1.94
N GLY A 86 -14.70 7.82 -1.83
CA GLY A 86 -16.00 8.48 -1.79
C GLY A 86 -16.91 7.90 -0.69
N PRO A 87 -18.11 7.40 -1.02
CA PRO A 87 -19.06 6.87 -0.01
C PRO A 87 -18.58 5.63 0.74
N THR A 88 -17.53 4.94 0.26
CA THR A 88 -16.96 3.76 0.93
C THR A 88 -15.80 4.11 1.85
N THR A 89 -15.49 5.41 2.01
CA THR A 89 -14.41 5.86 2.89
C THR A 89 -14.72 5.52 4.34
N ARG A 90 -13.76 4.85 4.97
CA ARG A 90 -13.88 4.37 6.33
C ARG A 90 -12.61 4.66 7.12
N ILE A 91 -12.79 5.15 8.34
CA ILE A 91 -11.75 5.28 9.35
C ILE A 91 -11.75 3.99 10.17
N SER A 92 -10.59 3.39 10.38
CA SER A 92 -10.46 2.16 11.17
C SER A 92 -9.26 2.25 12.10
N LEU A 93 -9.50 1.97 13.38
CA LEU A 93 -8.48 1.91 14.43
C LEU A 93 -8.34 0.48 14.93
N ALA A 94 -7.13 0.07 15.22
CA ALA A 94 -6.89 -1.17 15.96
C ALA A 94 -7.27 -1.01 17.41
N ASP A 95 -7.84 -2.06 18.02
CA ASP A 95 -8.08 -2.14 19.46
C ASP A 95 -6.80 -1.89 20.26
N THR A 96 -5.66 -2.40 19.81
CA THR A 96 -4.33 -2.18 20.40
C THR A 96 -3.92 -0.70 20.48
N LEU A 97 -4.38 0.15 19.54
CA LEU A 97 -4.12 1.58 19.60
C LEU A 97 -4.95 2.26 20.70
N LEU A 98 -6.21 1.85 20.85
CA LEU A 98 -7.09 2.39 21.88
C LEU A 98 -6.71 1.92 23.29
N GLU A 99 -6.16 0.71 23.41
CA GLU A 99 -5.71 0.15 24.70
C GLU A 99 -4.41 0.77 25.22
N ARG A 100 -3.55 1.25 24.33
CA ARG A 100 -2.18 1.66 24.67
C ARG A 100 -1.91 3.14 24.51
N GLY A 101 -2.58 3.79 23.56
CA GLY A 101 -2.39 5.20 23.29
C GLY A 101 -3.27 6.08 24.15
N SER A 102 -2.72 7.22 24.59
CA SER A 102 -3.55 8.30 25.14
C SER A 102 -4.51 8.84 24.07
N PRO A 103 -5.62 9.50 24.44
CA PRO A 103 -6.49 10.16 23.47
C PRO A 103 -5.74 11.13 22.54
N GLU A 104 -4.70 11.79 23.05
CA GLU A 104 -3.81 12.69 22.32
C GLU A 104 -3.00 11.93 21.26
N ALA A 105 -2.40 10.80 21.63
CA ALA A 105 -1.67 9.94 20.72
C ALA A 105 -2.59 9.35 19.62
N VAL A 106 -3.81 8.93 19.98
CA VAL A 106 -4.80 8.44 19.00
C VAL A 106 -5.17 9.54 18.00
N ARG A 107 -5.40 10.78 18.45
CA ARG A 107 -5.65 11.92 17.55
C ARG A 107 -4.46 12.22 16.65
N ALA A 108 -3.25 12.15 17.19
CA ALA A 108 -2.01 12.36 16.43
C ALA A 108 -1.87 11.31 15.32
N VAL A 109 -2.00 10.02 15.64
CA VAL A 109 -1.99 8.93 14.66
C VAL A 109 -3.08 9.12 13.60
N MET A 110 -4.30 9.49 14.03
CA MET A 110 -5.38 9.72 13.06
C MET A 110 -5.14 10.94 12.17
N GLY A 111 -4.52 12.00 12.69
CA GLY A 111 -4.10 13.14 11.86
C GLY A 111 -3.11 12.73 10.77
N HIS A 112 -2.14 11.89 11.10
CA HIS A 112 -1.19 11.29 10.16
C HIS A 112 -1.90 10.46 9.07
N GLU A 113 -2.80 9.55 9.47
CA GLU A 113 -3.57 8.70 8.53
C GLU A 113 -4.49 9.51 7.60
N ILE A 114 -5.13 10.55 8.13
CA ILE A 114 -5.91 11.50 7.34
C ILE A 114 -4.99 12.20 6.33
N GLY A 115 -3.75 12.54 6.72
CA GLY A 115 -2.73 13.09 5.83
C GLY A 115 -2.46 12.17 4.63
N HIS A 116 -2.26 10.88 4.84
CA HIS A 116 -2.08 9.91 3.75
C HIS A 116 -3.26 9.90 2.78
N TYR A 117 -4.48 9.99 3.28
CA TYR A 117 -5.68 10.01 2.45
C TYR A 117 -5.80 11.30 1.64
N VAL A 118 -5.68 12.47 2.30
CA VAL A 118 -5.83 13.80 1.68
C VAL A 118 -4.74 14.06 0.63
N LEU A 119 -3.50 13.71 0.93
CA LEU A 119 -2.35 13.85 0.04
C LEU A 119 -2.28 12.76 -1.04
N ARG A 120 -3.23 11.81 -1.01
CA ARG A 120 -3.37 10.73 -2.01
C ARG A 120 -2.12 9.86 -2.14
N HIS A 121 -1.45 9.57 -1.03
CA HIS A 121 -0.23 8.75 -1.03
C HIS A 121 -0.46 7.34 -1.59
N ASN A 122 -1.68 6.78 -1.45
CA ASN A 122 -2.05 5.52 -2.08
C ASN A 122 -1.98 5.58 -3.62
N ILE A 123 -2.35 6.72 -4.23
CA ILE A 123 -2.30 6.90 -5.68
C ILE A 123 -0.85 7.04 -6.14
N SER A 124 -0.04 7.86 -5.46
CA SER A 124 1.38 8.01 -5.79
C SER A 124 2.15 6.69 -5.67
N GLY A 125 1.86 5.91 -4.61
CA GLY A 125 2.40 4.57 -4.42
C GLY A 125 1.99 3.60 -5.54
N LEU A 126 0.71 3.60 -5.92
CA LEU A 126 0.20 2.77 -7.01
C LEU A 126 0.85 3.14 -8.36
N LEU A 127 1.02 4.43 -8.65
CA LEU A 127 1.68 4.90 -9.88
C LEU A 127 3.14 4.46 -9.93
N LEU A 128 3.90 4.67 -8.85
CA LEU A 128 5.30 4.21 -8.80
C LEU A 128 5.38 2.69 -8.96
N ASN A 129 4.55 1.94 -8.25
CA ASN A 129 4.52 0.48 -8.37
C ASN A 129 4.18 0.03 -9.80
N SER A 130 3.26 0.72 -10.48
CA SER A 130 2.90 0.45 -11.87
C SER A 130 4.09 0.67 -12.82
N ILE A 131 4.86 1.74 -12.62
CA ILE A 131 6.09 2.01 -13.38
C ILE A 131 7.12 0.89 -13.14
N VAL A 132 7.32 0.48 -11.88
CA VAL A 132 8.24 -0.61 -11.52
C VAL A 132 7.80 -1.93 -12.14
N ILE A 133 6.51 -2.26 -12.14
CA ILE A 133 5.97 -3.45 -12.79
C ILE A 133 6.29 -3.42 -14.29
N LEU A 134 5.93 -2.33 -14.98
CA LEU A 134 6.18 -2.18 -16.42
C LEU A 134 7.66 -2.31 -16.74
N PHE A 135 8.52 -1.62 -15.98
CA PHE A 135 9.98 -1.70 -16.15
C PHE A 135 10.50 -3.11 -15.92
N THR A 136 9.99 -3.81 -14.90
CA THR A 136 10.41 -5.20 -14.60
C THR A 136 10.04 -6.14 -15.72
N PHE A 137 8.82 -6.10 -16.25
CA PHE A 137 8.40 -6.94 -17.37
C PHE A 137 9.21 -6.64 -18.64
N ALA A 138 9.45 -5.35 -18.92
CA ALA A 138 10.28 -4.95 -20.06
C ALA A 138 11.72 -5.44 -19.90
N ALA A 139 12.32 -5.23 -18.74
CA ALA A 139 13.70 -5.66 -18.46
C ALA A 139 13.83 -7.19 -18.54
N VAL A 140 12.86 -7.95 -17.97
CA VAL A 140 12.86 -9.41 -18.15
C VAL A 140 12.80 -9.78 -19.62
N HIS A 141 11.94 -9.13 -20.41
CA HIS A 141 11.83 -9.43 -21.84
C HIS A 141 13.15 -9.18 -22.60
N PHE A 142 13.73 -7.99 -22.41
CA PHE A 142 14.92 -7.59 -23.20
C PHE A 142 16.21 -8.25 -22.69
N LEU A 143 16.43 -8.26 -21.36
CA LEU A 143 17.63 -8.85 -20.78
C LEU A 143 17.63 -10.36 -20.90
N PHE A 144 16.49 -11.03 -20.70
CA PHE A 144 16.40 -12.47 -20.90
C PHE A 144 16.79 -12.84 -22.32
N ARG A 145 16.24 -12.16 -23.34
CA ARG A 145 16.58 -12.40 -24.75
C ARG A 145 18.05 -12.15 -25.07
N ALA A 146 18.66 -11.15 -24.41
CA ALA A 146 20.08 -10.83 -24.62
C ALA A 146 20.99 -11.88 -23.97
N LEU A 147 20.68 -12.30 -22.75
CA LEU A 147 21.52 -13.21 -21.95
C LEU A 147 21.30 -14.68 -22.32
N ALA A 148 20.06 -15.10 -22.63
CA ALA A 148 19.73 -16.47 -23.00
C ALA A 148 20.31 -16.91 -24.36
N LYS A 149 20.85 -15.99 -25.19
CA LYS A 149 21.55 -16.32 -26.45
C LYS A 149 22.81 -17.14 -26.24
N ASN A 150 23.33 -17.22 -25.02
CA ASN A 150 24.51 -18.01 -24.73
C ASN A 150 24.15 -19.51 -24.71
N GLU A 151 24.61 -20.23 -25.74
CA GLU A 151 24.34 -21.66 -25.95
C GLU A 151 24.75 -22.53 -24.75
N ARG A 152 25.73 -22.07 -23.92
CA ARG A 152 26.19 -22.78 -22.72
C ARG A 152 25.10 -22.99 -21.67
N TRP A 153 24.04 -22.18 -21.69
CA TRP A 153 22.98 -22.27 -20.71
C TRP A 153 21.85 -23.22 -21.12
N GLY A 154 21.83 -23.67 -22.36
CA GLY A 154 20.85 -24.63 -22.89
C GLY A 154 19.40 -24.11 -22.84
N ILE A 155 19.18 -22.81 -22.68
CA ILE A 155 17.85 -22.18 -22.59
C ILE A 155 17.33 -21.95 -24.00
N ARG A 156 16.14 -22.47 -24.33
CA ARG A 156 15.53 -22.33 -25.63
C ARG A 156 14.79 -21.00 -25.82
N ASP A 157 13.91 -20.71 -24.92
CA ASP A 157 13.10 -19.48 -24.94
C ASP A 157 12.57 -19.14 -23.52
N ILE A 158 11.83 -18.04 -23.39
CA ILE A 158 11.31 -17.59 -22.10
C ILE A 158 10.24 -18.52 -21.48
N SER A 159 9.67 -19.43 -22.26
CA SER A 159 8.73 -20.46 -21.76
C SER A 159 9.45 -21.74 -21.30
N ASP A 160 10.77 -21.81 -21.49
CA ASP A 160 11.59 -22.93 -21.04
C ASP A 160 11.79 -22.85 -19.50
N PRO A 161 11.41 -23.89 -18.74
CA PRO A 161 11.64 -23.91 -17.29
C PRO A 161 13.10 -23.71 -16.88
N ALA A 162 14.07 -24.13 -17.74
CA ALA A 162 15.49 -23.90 -17.50
C ALA A 162 15.86 -22.41 -17.43
N GLY A 163 15.04 -21.54 -18.00
CA GLY A 163 15.21 -20.09 -17.94
C GLY A 163 14.73 -19.42 -16.62
N LEU A 164 14.03 -20.15 -15.75
CA LEU A 164 13.48 -19.60 -14.52
C LEU A 164 14.55 -18.97 -13.60
N PRO A 165 15.72 -19.58 -13.33
CA PRO A 165 16.77 -18.96 -12.51
C PRO A 165 17.25 -17.62 -13.09
N LEU A 166 17.35 -17.50 -14.42
CA LEU A 166 17.75 -16.27 -15.10
C LEU A 166 16.67 -15.17 -14.90
N ILE A 167 15.40 -15.52 -15.05
CA ILE A 167 14.28 -14.59 -14.79
C ILE A 167 14.34 -14.09 -13.34
N MET A 168 14.50 -14.98 -12.37
CA MET A 168 14.59 -14.62 -10.97
C MET A 168 15.80 -13.71 -10.67
N ALA A 169 16.95 -13.99 -11.27
CA ALA A 169 18.13 -13.14 -11.14
C ALA A 169 17.91 -11.73 -11.70
N ILE A 170 17.25 -11.61 -12.86
CA ILE A 170 16.89 -10.30 -13.44
C ILE A 170 15.93 -9.55 -12.52
N ILE A 171 14.87 -10.21 -12.04
CA ILE A 171 13.91 -9.58 -11.11
C ILE A 171 14.60 -9.12 -9.82
N ALA A 172 15.48 -9.96 -9.24
CA ALA A 172 16.23 -9.61 -8.04
C ALA A 172 17.14 -8.39 -8.27
N ALA A 173 17.86 -8.35 -9.38
CA ALA A 173 18.71 -7.21 -9.74
C ALA A 173 17.89 -5.91 -9.90
N ILE A 174 16.72 -5.98 -10.53
CA ILE A 174 15.81 -4.84 -10.67
C ILE A 174 15.30 -4.41 -9.28
N GLY A 175 14.92 -5.35 -8.42
CA GLY A 175 14.49 -5.07 -7.05
C GLY A 175 15.55 -4.31 -6.25
N ILE A 176 16.82 -4.67 -6.38
CA ILE A 176 17.94 -3.95 -5.74
C ILE A 176 18.02 -2.50 -6.25
N VAL A 177 17.86 -2.28 -7.55
CA VAL A 177 17.93 -0.94 -8.16
C VAL A 177 16.69 -0.10 -7.81
N THR A 178 15.50 -0.68 -7.80
CA THR A 178 14.24 0.06 -7.59
C THR A 178 13.89 0.25 -6.11
N SER A 179 14.41 -0.58 -5.19
CA SER A 179 14.09 -0.48 -3.77
C SER A 179 14.46 0.86 -3.13
N PRO A 180 15.59 1.52 -3.45
CA PRO A 180 15.88 2.86 -2.91
C PRO A 180 14.86 3.90 -3.34
N MET A 181 14.35 3.85 -4.58
CA MET A 181 13.33 4.78 -5.06
C MET A 181 12.02 4.61 -4.30
N GLN A 182 11.59 3.36 -4.08
CA GLN A 182 10.39 3.06 -3.32
C GLN A 182 10.53 3.53 -1.87
N ARG A 183 11.66 3.27 -1.22
CA ARG A 183 11.92 3.72 0.15
C ARG A 183 11.98 5.25 0.26
N ASN A 184 12.54 5.94 -0.71
CA ASN A 184 12.58 7.41 -0.72
C ASN A 184 11.17 7.99 -0.87
N LEU A 185 10.32 7.42 -1.75
CA LEU A 185 8.93 7.84 -1.86
C LEU A 185 8.18 7.60 -0.54
N THR A 186 8.35 6.42 0.08
CA THR A 186 7.73 6.13 1.38
C THR A 186 8.15 7.18 2.41
N ARG A 187 9.45 7.42 2.58
CA ARG A 187 9.95 8.44 3.53
C ARG A 187 9.40 9.84 3.26
N PHE A 188 9.29 10.21 1.99
CA PHE A 188 8.71 11.49 1.61
C PHE A 188 7.22 11.57 1.97
N ASN A 189 6.46 10.51 1.71
CA ASN A 189 5.06 10.42 2.06
C ASN A 189 4.85 10.44 3.59
N GLU A 190 5.69 9.71 4.36
CA GLU A 190 5.65 9.75 5.83
C GLU A 190 5.89 11.17 6.35
N LEU A 191 6.95 11.85 5.87
CA LEU A 191 7.24 13.23 6.27
C LEU A 191 6.06 14.17 5.97
N GLN A 192 5.44 14.03 4.81
CA GLN A 192 4.26 14.82 4.46
C GLN A 192 3.06 14.51 5.35
N ALA A 193 2.84 13.24 5.68
CA ALA A 193 1.77 12.81 6.56
C ALA A 193 2.01 13.30 8.00
N ASP A 194 3.25 13.25 8.50
CA ASP A 194 3.63 13.81 9.81
C ASP A 194 3.37 15.31 9.88
N MET A 195 3.85 16.06 8.89
CA MET A 195 3.63 17.52 8.83
C MET A 195 2.15 17.86 8.75
N PHE A 196 1.39 17.11 7.97
CA PHE A 196 -0.06 17.28 7.87
C PHE A 196 -0.73 16.97 9.20
N GLY A 197 -0.39 15.83 9.81
CA GLY A 197 -0.95 15.36 11.06
C GLY A 197 -0.71 16.34 12.22
N LEU A 198 0.51 16.87 12.36
CA LEU A 198 0.86 17.89 13.34
C LEU A 198 -0.03 19.14 13.23
N ASN A 199 -0.32 19.56 11.99
CA ASN A 199 -1.19 20.71 11.74
C ASN A 199 -2.67 20.40 11.96
N ALA A 200 -3.12 19.19 11.62
CA ALA A 200 -4.52 18.78 11.69
C ALA A 200 -4.95 18.43 13.13
N ALA A 201 -4.15 17.60 13.81
CA ALA A 201 -4.45 17.15 15.16
C ALA A 201 -4.09 18.20 16.23
N ARG A 202 -3.05 19.00 15.99
CA ARG A 202 -2.49 19.99 16.93
C ARG A 202 -2.08 19.38 18.29
N GLU A 203 -1.60 18.15 18.26
CA GLU A 203 -1.20 17.34 19.42
C GLU A 203 0.30 17.01 19.36
N PRO A 204 1.20 17.98 19.61
CA PRO A 204 2.64 17.72 19.51
C PRO A 204 3.13 16.68 20.52
N ASP A 205 2.55 16.65 21.71
CA ASP A 205 2.90 15.67 22.76
C ASP A 205 2.38 14.28 22.36
N GLY A 206 1.17 14.19 21.77
CA GLY A 206 0.62 12.97 21.21
C GLY A 206 1.47 12.38 20.07
N PHE A 207 2.08 13.23 19.25
CA PHE A 207 3.05 12.79 18.21
C PHE A 207 4.36 12.26 18.81
N ALA A 208 4.79 12.78 19.96
CA ALA A 208 5.98 12.29 20.65
C ALA A 208 5.74 10.95 21.36
N GLU A 209 4.49 10.65 21.73
CA GLU A 209 4.07 9.38 22.34
C GLU A 209 3.85 8.27 21.32
N ALA A 210 3.32 8.60 20.13
CA ALA A 210 2.93 7.66 19.08
C ALA A 210 4.12 7.09 18.31
#